data_1b9c50dd97078a21fa03e071ba7970ae
#
_entry.id   1b9c50dd97078a21fa03e071ba7970ae
#
_cell.length_a   1.000
_cell.length_b   1.000
_cell.length_c   1.000
_cell.angle_alpha   90.00
_cell.angle_beta   90.00
_cell.angle_gamma   90.00
#
_symmetry.space_group_name_H-M   'P 1'
#
loop_
_entity.id
_entity.type
_entity.pdbx_description
1 polymer ?
#
loop_
_entity_poly.entity_id
_entity_poly.type
_entity_poly.pdbx_seq_one_letter_code
_entity_poly.pdbx_strand_id
1 'polypeptide(L)'
;MGGRRADGQHRPFDELKAAAAMPRCQNLKGRRMQLFSLIRKVFVGAALAFVPVASFAGVFVSVTIAPPVLPVYTQPLCPGDGYLWNPGYWAYGEEGYYWVPGVWVRPPSVGLLWTPGYWGWGGGVYLFHAGYWGSHVGFYGGVNYGFGYGGSGFYGGRWEGGRFAYNTAVLNVNRAVIHNVYEDRTVINHTTVYSRTSFNGGAGGVQTRPNVQEASFARENHIAATAEQQNHFQAARNDRGNLAAVNGGRPQNAALPRVGARAENQQQRVAQGVRSGQMTAGETRNVEGREASIHNQAVTDRATNGGRLTQQEHQQINQRQNNVSRSINNDKHNENTQAHPHSQDREPRK
;
A
#
# COMPACT_ATOMS: atom_id res chain seq x y z
N MET A 1 59.69 43.06 -34.32
CA MET A 1 60.21 42.30 -35.47
C MET A 1 59.09 41.38 -35.86
N GLY A 2 58.37 41.69 -36.80
CA GLY A 2 58.41 41.55 -38.24
C GLY A 2 57.42 40.47 -38.58
N GLY A 3 56.37 40.58 -39.29
CA GLY A 3 56.01 41.44 -40.37
C GLY A 3 55.43 40.64 -41.51
N ARG A 4 54.31 41.12 -42.03
CA ARG A 4 53.78 41.03 -43.39
C ARG A 4 52.77 39.94 -43.66
N ARG A 5 51.48 40.34 -43.92
CA ARG A 5 50.91 40.87 -45.17
C ARG A 5 50.84 39.80 -46.26
N ALA A 6 49.75 39.55 -46.85
CA ALA A 6 48.65 40.21 -47.52
C ALA A 6 48.44 39.55 -48.90
N ASP A 7 47.25 39.65 -49.35
CA ASP A 7 46.67 39.81 -50.70
C ASP A 7 46.06 38.54 -51.27
N GLY A 8 44.85 38.47 -51.67
CA GLY A 8 43.97 39.46 -52.37
C GLY A 8 43.84 39.01 -53.83
N GLN A 9 42.62 38.84 -54.30
CA GLN A 9 42.08 39.17 -55.63
C GLN A 9 41.01 38.17 -56.08
N HIS A 10 39.78 38.60 -56.11
CA HIS A 10 38.93 39.11 -57.17
C HIS A 10 38.82 38.26 -58.47
N ARG A 11 37.55 37.70 -58.62
CA ARG A 11 36.59 37.71 -59.78
C ARG A 11 37.14 37.43 -61.24
N PRO A 12 36.25 37.17 -62.25
CA PRO A 12 34.82 37.41 -62.39
C PRO A 12 33.97 36.32 -63.09
N PHE A 13 32.67 36.58 -63.13
CA PHE A 13 31.59 36.18 -64.04
C PHE A 13 32.03 35.71 -65.44
N ASP A 14 31.32 34.68 -65.92
CA ASP A 14 30.80 34.71 -67.32
C ASP A 14 29.56 33.79 -67.45
N GLU A 15 28.52 34.41 -68.00
CA GLU A 15 27.32 33.80 -68.54
C GLU A 15 27.63 32.93 -69.77
N LEU A 16 26.90 31.87 -69.99
CA LEU A 16 26.47 31.47 -71.31
C LEU A 16 25.22 30.60 -71.30
N LYS A 17 24.20 31.10 -71.97
CA LYS A 17 22.95 30.51 -72.37
C LYS A 17 23.15 29.28 -73.23
N ALA A 18 22.33 28.23 -73.06
CA ALA A 18 21.81 27.43 -74.18
C ALA A 18 20.65 26.54 -73.73
N ALA A 19 19.45 26.90 -74.13
CA ALA A 19 18.46 26.18 -74.91
C ALA A 19 17.98 24.78 -74.47
N ALA A 20 16.76 24.78 -74.08
CA ALA A 20 15.62 23.88 -74.34
C ALA A 20 15.87 22.42 -74.83
N ALA A 21 15.37 21.50 -74.03
CA ALA A 21 14.66 20.31 -74.50
C ALA A 21 13.75 19.76 -73.41
N MET A 22 12.44 19.82 -73.59
CA MET A 22 11.45 19.11 -72.80
C MET A 22 11.49 17.60 -73.16
N PRO A 23 11.44 16.71 -72.22
CA PRO A 23 10.85 15.39 -72.42
C PRO A 23 9.52 15.23 -71.66
N ARG A 24 8.59 14.78 -72.42
CA ARG A 24 7.25 14.20 -72.19
C ARG A 24 6.92 13.72 -70.79
N CYS A 25 5.78 14.24 -70.30
CA CYS A 25 4.99 13.60 -69.24
C CYS A 25 4.75 12.13 -69.53
N GLN A 26 5.32 11.26 -68.75
CA GLN A 26 4.86 9.88 -68.61
C GLN A 26 4.82 9.49 -67.12
N ASN A 27 3.61 9.17 -66.66
CA ASN A 27 3.22 8.29 -65.60
C ASN A 27 3.69 8.60 -64.15
N LEU A 28 3.17 9.69 -63.58
CA LEU A 28 3.30 9.99 -62.16
C LEU A 28 2.20 9.38 -61.24
N LYS A 29 1.24 8.63 -61.85
CA LYS A 29 0.11 8.03 -61.05
C LYS A 29 0.51 6.73 -60.34
N GLY A 30 1.48 5.97 -60.78
CA GLY A 30 1.85 4.69 -60.19
C GLY A 30 2.78 4.82 -58.94
N ARG A 31 3.63 5.83 -58.91
CA ARG A 31 4.59 6.03 -57.80
C ARG A 31 3.96 6.62 -56.52
N ARG A 32 2.90 7.42 -56.65
CA ARG A 32 2.20 7.96 -55.48
C ARG A 32 1.41 6.91 -54.69
N MET A 33 0.83 5.91 -55.37
CA MET A 33 0.10 4.84 -54.65
C MET A 33 1.01 3.88 -53.88
N GLN A 34 2.21 3.62 -54.36
CA GLN A 34 3.16 2.77 -53.60
C GLN A 34 3.77 3.48 -52.40
N LEU A 35 4.01 4.79 -52.51
CA LEU A 35 4.53 5.57 -51.36
C LEU A 35 3.51 5.68 -50.23
N PHE A 36 2.24 5.86 -50.55
CA PHE A 36 1.17 5.88 -49.54
C PHE A 36 0.94 4.51 -48.89
N SER A 37 1.13 3.42 -49.62
CA SER A 37 1.06 2.05 -49.08
C SER A 37 2.20 1.74 -48.11
N LEU A 38 3.43 2.22 -48.39
CA LEU A 38 4.57 2.05 -47.51
C LEU A 38 4.46 2.90 -46.25
N ILE A 39 4.00 4.13 -46.36
CA ILE A 39 3.78 5.03 -45.18
C ILE A 39 2.66 4.45 -44.30
N ARG A 40 1.58 3.92 -44.89
CA ARG A 40 0.48 3.30 -44.10
C ARG A 40 0.91 2.03 -43.38
N LYS A 41 1.84 1.22 -43.96
CA LYS A 41 2.39 0.01 -43.30
C LYS A 41 3.39 0.37 -42.20
N VAL A 42 4.14 1.45 -42.33
CA VAL A 42 5.07 1.93 -41.28
C VAL A 42 4.29 2.55 -40.10
N PHE A 43 3.20 3.27 -40.37
CA PHE A 43 2.35 3.81 -39.28
C PHE A 43 1.55 2.74 -38.54
N VAL A 44 1.10 1.68 -39.20
CA VAL A 44 0.44 0.54 -38.54
C VAL A 44 1.45 -0.30 -37.73
N GLY A 45 2.70 -0.43 -38.21
CA GLY A 45 3.77 -1.10 -37.44
C GLY A 45 4.26 -0.28 -36.25
N ALA A 46 4.30 1.06 -36.34
CA ALA A 46 4.70 1.93 -35.23
C ALA A 46 3.59 2.09 -34.15
N ALA A 47 2.31 1.94 -34.53
CA ALA A 47 1.22 2.01 -33.57
C ALA A 47 1.11 0.77 -32.65
N LEU A 48 1.69 -0.38 -33.06
CA LEU A 48 1.74 -1.59 -32.23
C LEU A 48 2.97 -1.66 -31.30
N ALA A 49 3.93 -0.74 -31.40
CA ALA A 49 5.11 -0.69 -30.54
C ALA A 49 4.97 0.30 -29.37
N PHE A 50 3.90 1.09 -29.31
CA PHE A 50 3.53 1.85 -28.11
C PHE A 50 2.64 0.98 -27.22
N VAL A 51 3.23 -0.03 -26.58
CA VAL A 51 2.70 -0.50 -25.29
C VAL A 51 2.88 0.70 -24.36
N PRO A 52 1.82 1.31 -23.82
CA PRO A 52 2.00 2.25 -22.76
C PRO A 52 2.65 1.45 -21.63
N VAL A 53 3.93 1.68 -21.39
CA VAL A 53 4.51 1.40 -20.09
C VAL A 53 3.65 2.25 -19.17
N ALA A 54 2.68 1.64 -18.48
CA ALA A 54 1.98 2.28 -17.40
C ALA A 54 3.08 2.65 -16.40
N SER A 55 3.62 3.83 -16.56
CA SER A 55 4.38 4.49 -15.51
C SER A 55 3.37 4.57 -14.38
N PHE A 56 3.51 3.69 -13.39
CA PHE A 56 2.90 3.91 -12.10
C PHE A 56 3.51 5.21 -11.58
N ALA A 57 2.91 6.33 -11.98
CA ALA A 57 3.12 7.60 -11.31
C ALA A 57 2.66 7.34 -9.88
N GLY A 58 3.60 7.04 -9.00
CA GLY A 58 3.32 6.94 -7.59
C GLY A 58 2.63 8.25 -7.20
N VAL A 59 1.43 8.17 -6.67
CA VAL A 59 0.75 9.35 -6.14
C VAL A 59 1.60 9.84 -4.99
N PHE A 60 2.38 10.88 -5.23
CA PHE A 60 3.19 11.53 -4.21
C PHE A 60 2.24 12.36 -3.34
N VAL A 61 1.93 11.82 -2.17
CA VAL A 61 1.19 12.58 -1.14
C VAL A 61 2.20 13.45 -0.41
N SER A 62 2.01 14.77 -0.49
CA SER A 62 2.81 15.75 0.24
C SER A 62 1.94 16.53 1.23
N VAL A 63 2.41 16.69 2.45
CA VAL A 63 1.65 17.30 3.55
C VAL A 63 2.54 18.23 4.34
N THR A 64 2.01 19.38 4.78
CA THR A 64 2.74 20.34 5.62
C THR A 64 2.65 20.02 7.12
N ILE A 65 1.71 19.16 7.53
CA ILE A 65 1.49 18.76 8.92
C ILE A 65 2.22 17.46 9.19
N ALA A 66 2.94 17.37 10.31
CA ALA A 66 3.65 16.17 10.71
C ALA A 66 2.69 14.99 10.96
N PRO A 67 3.07 13.75 10.56
CA PRO A 67 2.31 12.56 10.92
C PRO A 67 2.22 12.40 12.44
N PRO A 68 1.10 11.87 12.96
CA PRO A 68 0.99 11.58 14.39
C PRO A 68 2.01 10.52 14.83
N VAL A 69 2.29 10.44 16.13
CA VAL A 69 3.16 9.39 16.69
C VAL A 69 2.57 8.00 16.45
N LEU A 70 3.44 6.99 16.33
CA LEU A 70 2.99 5.60 16.18
C LEU A 70 2.18 5.16 17.41
N PRO A 71 1.04 4.48 17.24
CA PRO A 71 0.30 3.88 18.34
C PRO A 71 1.08 2.70 18.93
N VAL A 72 0.86 2.43 20.22
CA VAL A 72 1.35 1.21 20.87
C VAL A 72 0.27 0.16 20.75
N TYR A 73 0.64 -1.03 20.28
CA TYR A 73 -0.28 -2.15 20.14
C TYR A 73 0.45 -3.48 20.31
N THR A 74 -0.32 -4.55 20.53
CA THR A 74 0.20 -5.91 20.55
C THR A 74 0.08 -6.52 19.17
N GLN A 75 1.13 -7.16 18.68
CA GLN A 75 1.08 -7.89 17.42
C GLN A 75 0.14 -9.09 17.55
N PRO A 76 -0.85 -9.24 16.66
CA PRO A 76 -1.67 -10.43 16.61
C PRO A 76 -0.85 -11.68 16.34
N LEU A 77 -1.34 -12.82 16.77
CA LEU A 77 -0.71 -14.11 16.51
C LEU A 77 -0.58 -14.37 15.01
N CYS A 78 0.59 -14.86 14.58
CA CYS A 78 0.82 -15.24 13.19
C CYS A 78 -0.18 -16.33 12.77
N PRO A 79 -0.95 -16.18 11.69
CA PRO A 79 -2.01 -17.10 11.32
C PRO A 79 -1.51 -18.42 10.71
N GLY A 80 -0.25 -18.51 10.33
CA GLY A 80 0.34 -19.72 9.75
C GLY A 80 1.65 -19.49 9.04
N ASP A 81 2.23 -20.55 8.47
CA ASP A 81 3.49 -20.48 7.73
C ASP A 81 3.42 -19.56 6.51
N GLY A 82 4.52 -18.86 6.24
CA GLY A 82 4.70 -18.01 5.07
C GLY A 82 4.00 -16.66 5.15
N TYR A 83 3.41 -16.28 6.29
CA TYR A 83 2.94 -14.93 6.52
C TYR A 83 4.07 -14.04 7.05
N LEU A 84 4.19 -12.83 6.50
CA LEU A 84 5.12 -11.80 6.96
C LEU A 84 4.35 -10.64 7.59
N TRP A 85 4.94 -10.07 8.63
CA TRP A 85 4.35 -8.92 9.30
C TRP A 85 4.54 -7.64 8.49
N ASN A 86 3.43 -6.95 8.17
CA ASN A 86 3.44 -5.60 7.67
C ASN A 86 3.04 -4.68 8.83
N PRO A 87 3.93 -3.84 9.33
CA PRO A 87 3.61 -2.94 10.43
C PRO A 87 2.59 -1.89 10.00
N GLY A 88 1.77 -1.43 10.96
CA GLY A 88 0.86 -0.33 10.72
C GLY A 88 1.59 1.00 10.52
N TYR A 89 0.93 1.93 9.82
CA TYR A 89 1.48 3.24 9.51
C TYR A 89 0.38 4.28 9.35
N TRP A 90 0.74 5.55 9.49
CA TRP A 90 -0.16 6.65 9.16
C TRP A 90 -0.14 6.91 7.65
N ALA A 91 -1.31 6.91 7.03
CA ALA A 91 -1.51 7.38 5.68
C ALA A 91 -2.27 8.71 5.72
N TYR A 92 -2.36 9.42 4.60
CA TYR A 92 -3.04 10.70 4.51
C TYR A 92 -4.09 10.68 3.39
N GLY A 93 -5.26 11.25 3.66
CA GLY A 93 -6.38 11.35 2.74
C GLY A 93 -7.06 12.70 2.83
N GLU A 94 -8.23 12.83 2.25
CA GLU A 94 -9.00 14.08 2.22
C GLU A 94 -9.38 14.58 3.63
N GLU A 95 -9.65 13.67 4.56
CA GLU A 95 -10.00 13.99 5.96
C GLU A 95 -8.77 14.02 6.90
N GLY A 96 -7.54 14.01 6.35
CA GLY A 96 -6.30 14.06 7.12
C GLY A 96 -5.65 12.68 7.32
N TYR A 97 -4.83 12.58 8.37
CA TYR A 97 -4.14 11.31 8.69
C TYR A 97 -5.13 10.24 9.15
N TYR A 98 -4.95 9.03 8.64
CA TYR A 98 -5.65 7.83 9.09
C TYR A 98 -4.67 6.67 9.28
N TRP A 99 -4.98 5.82 10.26
CA TRP A 99 -4.16 4.66 10.57
C TRP A 99 -4.46 3.50 9.63
N VAL A 100 -3.44 2.94 9.01
CA VAL A 100 -3.51 1.66 8.33
C VAL A 100 -3.03 0.59 9.32
N PRO A 101 -3.89 -0.29 9.82
CA PRO A 101 -3.51 -1.27 10.84
C PRO A 101 -2.40 -2.21 10.38
N GLY A 102 -1.50 -2.58 11.29
CA GLY A 102 -0.53 -3.64 11.02
C GLY A 102 -1.23 -4.97 10.76
N VAL A 103 -0.67 -5.80 9.86
CA VAL A 103 -1.34 -7.00 9.40
C VAL A 103 -0.35 -8.07 8.92
N TRP A 104 -0.69 -9.34 9.11
CA TRP A 104 0.02 -10.47 8.51
C TRP A 104 -0.43 -10.66 7.07
N VAL A 105 0.53 -10.72 6.13
CA VAL A 105 0.28 -10.88 4.69
C VAL A 105 1.17 -11.96 4.10
N ARG A 106 0.73 -12.59 3.02
CA ARG A 106 1.59 -13.47 2.23
C ARG A 106 2.38 -12.65 1.21
N PRO A 107 3.70 -12.86 1.07
CA PRO A 107 4.48 -12.24 0.01
C PRO A 107 4.01 -12.74 -1.36
N PRO A 108 4.15 -11.94 -2.42
CA PRO A 108 3.77 -12.34 -3.78
C PRO A 108 4.63 -13.47 -4.34
N SER A 109 5.83 -13.68 -3.78
CA SER A 109 6.73 -14.79 -4.10
C SER A 109 7.60 -15.16 -2.91
N VAL A 110 8.04 -16.42 -2.86
CA VAL A 110 9.04 -16.90 -1.90
C VAL A 110 10.34 -16.11 -2.06
N GLY A 111 11.01 -15.80 -0.96
CA GLY A 111 12.27 -15.06 -0.95
C GLY A 111 12.10 -13.54 -0.79
N LEU A 112 10.89 -13.02 -0.91
CA LEU A 112 10.65 -11.58 -0.78
C LEU A 112 10.37 -11.16 0.67
N LEU A 113 10.87 -9.97 1.01
CA LEU A 113 10.68 -9.29 2.28
C LEU A 113 9.98 -7.96 2.04
N TRP A 114 9.23 -7.49 3.03
CA TRP A 114 8.53 -6.22 2.96
C TRP A 114 9.39 -5.09 3.50
N THR A 115 9.56 -4.02 2.72
CA THR A 115 10.08 -2.74 3.18
C THR A 115 8.89 -1.84 3.52
N PRO A 116 8.71 -1.43 4.78
CA PRO A 116 7.63 -0.54 5.17
C PRO A 116 7.68 0.81 4.48
N GLY A 117 6.50 1.37 4.16
CA GLY A 117 6.42 2.78 3.75
C GLY A 117 6.68 3.72 4.92
N TYR A 118 7.16 4.93 4.63
CA TYR A 118 7.47 5.94 5.65
C TYR A 118 7.25 7.36 5.15
N TRP A 119 7.13 8.30 6.06
CA TRP A 119 7.12 9.74 5.78
C TRP A 119 8.51 10.31 5.90
N GLY A 120 8.97 11.04 4.88
CA GLY A 120 10.23 11.75 4.85
C GLY A 120 10.01 13.27 4.75
N TRP A 121 10.72 14.06 5.57
CA TRP A 121 10.71 15.50 5.47
C TRP A 121 11.70 15.99 4.40
N GLY A 122 11.22 16.80 3.47
CA GLY A 122 12.06 17.41 2.44
C GLY A 122 11.36 18.60 1.78
N GLY A 123 12.10 19.66 1.49
CA GLY A 123 11.55 20.82 0.80
C GLY A 123 10.40 21.55 1.52
N GLY A 124 10.32 21.45 2.86
CA GLY A 124 9.26 22.09 3.62
C GLY A 124 7.97 21.28 3.77
N VAL A 125 7.95 20.04 3.30
CA VAL A 125 6.77 19.14 3.34
C VAL A 125 7.16 17.73 3.75
N TYR A 126 6.19 16.95 4.22
CA TYR A 126 6.30 15.51 4.42
C TYR A 126 5.87 14.79 3.16
N LEU A 127 6.73 13.94 2.62
CA LEU A 127 6.48 13.10 1.45
C LEU A 127 6.35 11.65 1.89
N PHE A 128 5.31 10.96 1.42
CA PHE A 128 5.14 9.55 1.70
C PHE A 128 5.91 8.71 0.70
N HIS A 129 6.80 7.86 1.21
CA HIS A 129 7.49 6.83 0.45
C HIS A 129 6.74 5.52 0.63
N ALA A 130 6.18 4.99 -0.45
CA ALA A 130 5.40 3.76 -0.40
C ALA A 130 6.28 2.54 -0.08
N GLY A 131 5.73 1.59 0.69
CA GLY A 131 6.38 0.30 0.93
C GLY A 131 6.36 -0.59 -0.31
N TYR A 132 7.26 -1.59 -0.33
CA TYR A 132 7.42 -2.51 -1.45
C TYR A 132 7.95 -3.88 -1.01
N TRP A 133 7.81 -4.88 -1.86
CA TRP A 133 8.43 -6.19 -1.74
C TRP A 133 9.74 -6.23 -2.50
N GLY A 134 10.78 -6.77 -1.88
CA GLY A 134 12.11 -6.94 -2.47
C GLY A 134 12.85 -8.11 -1.86
N SER A 135 13.99 -8.50 -2.46
CA SER A 135 14.87 -9.54 -1.92
C SER A 135 15.50 -9.13 -0.58
N HIS A 136 15.62 -7.83 -0.36
CA HIS A 136 16.16 -7.23 0.84
C HIS A 136 15.20 -6.15 1.37
N VAL A 137 15.29 -5.87 2.67
CA VAL A 137 14.59 -4.74 3.28
C VAL A 137 15.43 -3.49 3.10
N GLY A 138 14.90 -2.54 2.34
CA GLY A 138 15.55 -1.25 2.08
C GLY A 138 15.33 -0.25 3.22
N PHE A 139 15.71 0.99 2.96
CA PHE A 139 15.50 2.09 3.92
C PHE A 139 14.02 2.42 4.09
N TYR A 140 13.58 2.52 5.33
CA TYR A 140 12.21 2.88 5.71
C TYR A 140 12.18 4.02 6.75
N GLY A 141 13.01 5.05 6.48
CA GLY A 141 13.03 6.28 7.27
C GLY A 141 13.72 6.19 8.63
N GLY A 142 14.37 5.08 8.97
CA GLY A 142 14.89 4.86 10.32
C GLY A 142 13.79 4.75 11.39
N VAL A 143 12.53 4.60 10.98
CA VAL A 143 11.36 4.53 11.87
C VAL A 143 11.32 3.16 12.55
N ASN A 144 11.28 3.13 13.88
CA ASN A 144 11.12 1.88 14.61
C ASN A 144 9.63 1.51 14.71
N TYR A 145 9.17 0.61 13.81
CA TYR A 145 7.81 0.07 13.81
C TYR A 145 7.60 -1.07 14.81
N GLY A 146 8.67 -1.56 15.45
CA GLY A 146 8.61 -2.76 16.28
C GLY A 146 8.51 -4.07 15.48
N PHE A 147 8.34 -5.18 16.19
CA PHE A 147 8.06 -6.50 15.59
C PHE A 147 9.04 -6.89 14.47
N GLY A 148 10.32 -6.69 14.72
CA GLY A 148 11.40 -6.96 13.78
C GLY A 148 11.82 -5.78 12.90
N TYR A 149 11.09 -4.69 12.85
CA TYR A 149 11.44 -3.46 12.12
C TYR A 149 11.95 -2.38 13.08
N GLY A 150 13.23 -2.43 13.41
CA GLY A 150 13.87 -1.58 14.41
C GLY A 150 14.46 -0.26 13.90
N GLY A 151 14.13 0.16 12.70
CA GLY A 151 14.64 1.38 12.04
C GLY A 151 15.60 1.09 10.89
N SER A 152 16.22 -0.08 10.85
CA SER A 152 17.06 -0.57 9.74
C SER A 152 16.96 -2.07 9.65
N GLY A 153 16.88 -2.61 8.43
CA GLY A 153 16.77 -4.04 8.18
C GLY A 153 15.51 -4.69 8.75
N PHE A 154 15.50 -6.01 8.81
CA PHE A 154 14.42 -6.81 9.39
C PHE A 154 14.96 -7.96 10.23
N TYR A 155 14.53 -8.03 11.49
CA TYR A 155 15.00 -9.00 12.48
C TYR A 155 13.91 -10.03 12.86
N GLY A 156 12.73 -9.95 12.24
CA GLY A 156 11.61 -10.83 12.55
C GLY A 156 11.71 -12.22 11.93
N GLY A 157 12.65 -12.43 11.00
CA GLY A 157 12.85 -13.74 10.38
C GLY A 157 13.66 -13.67 9.10
N ARG A 158 13.86 -14.83 8.47
CA ARG A 158 14.61 -14.96 7.22
C ARG A 158 14.13 -16.15 6.39
N TRP A 159 14.41 -16.12 5.12
CA TRP A 159 14.12 -17.22 4.22
C TRP A 159 15.22 -18.30 4.31
N GLU A 160 14.83 -19.53 4.52
CA GLU A 160 15.71 -20.72 4.57
C GLU A 160 15.11 -21.83 3.73
N GLY A 161 15.78 -22.27 2.68
CA GLY A 161 15.32 -23.36 1.82
C GLY A 161 13.90 -23.21 1.26
N GLY A 162 13.48 -21.98 0.95
CA GLY A 162 12.13 -21.70 0.45
C GLY A 162 11.04 -21.60 1.53
N ARG A 163 11.40 -21.75 2.82
CA ARG A 163 10.51 -21.54 3.96
C ARG A 163 10.93 -20.31 4.75
N PHE A 164 9.96 -19.62 5.33
CA PHE A 164 10.26 -18.50 6.19
C PHE A 164 10.48 -18.99 7.63
N ALA A 165 11.67 -18.73 8.18
CA ALA A 165 12.01 -19.01 9.56
C ALA A 165 11.74 -17.76 10.42
N TYR A 166 10.91 -17.92 11.46
CA TYR A 166 10.45 -16.81 12.30
C TYR A 166 11.32 -16.67 13.55
N ASN A 167 11.71 -15.42 13.87
CA ASN A 167 12.37 -15.12 15.13
C ASN A 167 11.34 -14.90 16.23
N THR A 168 11.17 -15.88 17.10
CA THR A 168 10.18 -15.83 18.19
C THR A 168 10.56 -14.90 19.34
N ALA A 169 11.77 -14.34 19.35
CA ALA A 169 12.17 -13.31 20.31
C ALA A 169 11.47 -11.97 20.04
N VAL A 170 11.03 -11.71 18.80
CA VAL A 170 10.45 -10.42 18.38
C VAL A 170 9.10 -10.54 17.69
N LEU A 171 8.70 -11.73 17.23
CA LEU A 171 7.41 -11.98 16.58
C LEU A 171 6.50 -12.84 17.43
N ASN A 172 5.22 -12.54 17.41
CA ASN A 172 4.18 -13.33 18.07
C ASN A 172 3.78 -14.52 17.18
N VAL A 173 4.40 -15.68 17.41
CA VAL A 173 4.26 -16.89 16.60
C VAL A 173 3.79 -18.07 17.44
N ASN A 174 2.78 -18.78 16.96
CA ASN A 174 2.31 -20.02 17.60
C ASN A 174 3.22 -21.22 17.22
N ARG A 175 4.10 -21.61 18.12
CA ARG A 175 5.02 -22.75 17.93
C ARG A 175 4.33 -24.12 17.79
N ALA A 176 3.06 -24.24 18.19
CA ALA A 176 2.30 -25.48 17.99
C ALA A 176 1.85 -25.67 16.53
N VAL A 177 1.79 -24.59 15.75
CA VAL A 177 1.34 -24.60 14.35
C VAL A 177 2.49 -24.30 13.39
N ILE A 178 3.41 -23.40 13.77
CA ILE A 178 4.53 -22.95 12.96
C ILE A 178 5.81 -23.54 13.53
N HIS A 179 6.44 -24.44 12.76
CA HIS A 179 7.61 -25.21 13.23
C HIS A 179 8.95 -24.65 12.73
N ASN A 180 8.94 -23.85 11.66
CA ASN A 180 10.16 -23.19 11.15
C ASN A 180 10.42 -21.91 11.96
N VAL A 181 10.97 -22.07 13.15
CA VAL A 181 11.20 -20.99 14.11
C VAL A 181 12.62 -21.05 14.69
N TYR A 182 13.15 -19.90 15.05
CA TYR A 182 14.36 -19.76 15.84
C TYR A 182 14.17 -18.68 16.89
N GLU A 183 15.10 -18.58 17.81
CA GLU A 183 15.09 -17.52 18.84
C GLU A 183 16.45 -16.84 18.86
N ASP A 184 16.46 -15.59 18.39
CA ASP A 184 17.62 -14.70 18.48
C ASP A 184 17.24 -13.47 19.31
N ARG A 185 17.70 -13.45 20.56
CA ARG A 185 17.43 -12.37 21.52
C ARG A 185 18.43 -11.22 21.39
N THR A 186 19.52 -11.39 20.66
CA THR A 186 20.55 -10.34 20.48
C THR A 186 19.97 -9.12 19.76
N VAL A 187 18.94 -9.33 18.96
CA VAL A 187 18.24 -8.30 18.18
C VAL A 187 17.20 -7.50 18.98
N ILE A 188 16.91 -7.87 20.24
CA ILE A 188 15.85 -7.21 21.03
C ILE A 188 16.11 -5.71 21.16
N ASN A 189 17.34 -5.31 21.42
CA ASN A 189 17.71 -3.89 21.56
C ASN A 189 17.50 -3.10 20.26
N HIS A 190 17.57 -3.76 19.09
CA HIS A 190 17.32 -3.12 17.80
C HIS A 190 15.83 -2.99 17.49
N THR A 191 14.97 -3.81 18.09
CA THR A 191 13.55 -3.87 17.82
C THR A 191 12.67 -3.26 18.90
N THR A 192 13.26 -2.93 20.06
CA THR A 192 12.52 -2.26 21.14
C THR A 192 12.18 -0.83 20.74
N VAL A 193 10.91 -0.48 20.85
CA VAL A 193 10.40 0.85 20.48
C VAL A 193 10.69 1.84 21.62
N TYR A 194 11.78 2.58 21.51
CA TYR A 194 12.14 3.68 22.43
C TYR A 194 11.52 5.02 22.00
N SER A 195 11.27 5.20 20.72
CA SER A 195 10.66 6.39 20.14
C SER A 195 9.43 6.02 19.32
N ARG A 196 8.37 6.78 19.47
CA ARG A 196 7.14 6.62 18.70
C ARG A 196 7.07 7.55 17.49
N THR A 197 8.19 8.12 17.09
CA THR A 197 8.29 8.98 15.91
C THR A 197 7.97 8.18 14.66
N SER A 198 7.05 8.70 13.84
CA SER A 198 6.50 8.02 12.65
C SER A 198 7.06 8.56 11.33
N PHE A 199 8.07 9.45 11.38
CA PHE A 199 8.62 10.08 10.19
C PHE A 199 10.12 10.35 10.33
N ASN A 200 10.78 10.52 9.18
CA ASN A 200 12.20 10.84 9.05
C ASN A 200 12.40 12.32 8.70
N GLY A 201 13.43 12.93 9.27
CA GLY A 201 13.81 14.34 9.00
C GLY A 201 12.88 15.36 9.66
N GLY A 202 13.19 16.63 9.49
CA GLY A 202 12.43 17.73 10.09
C GLY A 202 12.54 17.81 11.61
N ALA A 203 11.76 18.71 12.19
CA ALA A 203 11.72 18.90 13.65
C ALA A 203 10.96 17.73 14.32
N GLY A 204 11.61 17.03 15.25
CA GLY A 204 11.05 15.88 15.97
C GLY A 204 11.06 14.57 15.18
N GLY A 205 11.50 14.56 13.92
CA GLY A 205 11.65 13.35 13.12
C GLY A 205 12.94 12.57 13.43
N VAL A 206 12.99 11.32 13.01
CA VAL A 206 14.18 10.48 13.05
C VAL A 206 15.24 11.08 12.11
N GLN A 207 16.47 11.25 12.58
CA GLN A 207 17.57 11.86 11.81
C GLN A 207 18.50 10.79 11.19
N THR A 208 17.95 9.70 10.68
CA THR A 208 18.70 8.60 10.08
C THR A 208 18.75 8.76 8.56
N ARG A 209 19.88 8.40 7.96
CA ARG A 209 20.07 8.31 6.50
C ARG A 209 20.23 6.85 6.09
N PRO A 210 19.88 6.48 4.85
CA PRO A 210 20.14 5.13 4.36
C PRO A 210 21.65 4.82 4.46
N ASN A 211 21.98 3.63 4.93
CA ASN A 211 23.35 3.12 4.89
C ASN A 211 23.70 2.67 3.45
N VAL A 212 24.96 2.28 3.23
CA VAL A 212 25.45 1.90 1.89
C VAL A 212 24.66 0.71 1.31
N GLN A 213 24.31 -0.27 2.14
CA GLN A 213 23.54 -1.44 1.73
C GLN A 213 22.11 -1.07 1.39
N GLU A 214 21.41 -0.32 2.23
CA GLU A 214 20.04 0.16 1.98
C GLU A 214 19.97 1.01 0.71
N ALA A 215 21.00 1.84 0.46
CA ALA A 215 21.11 2.62 -0.78
C ALA A 215 21.34 1.73 -2.02
N SER A 216 22.00 0.58 -1.87
CA SER A 216 22.13 -0.41 -2.95
C SER A 216 20.83 -1.15 -3.21
N PHE A 217 20.12 -1.57 -2.16
CA PHE A 217 18.82 -2.24 -2.24
C PHE A 217 17.75 -1.38 -2.91
N ALA A 218 17.80 -0.06 -2.75
CA ALA A 218 16.89 0.86 -3.44
C ALA A 218 16.97 0.80 -4.98
N ARG A 219 18.01 0.17 -5.56
CA ARG A 219 18.21 -0.01 -7.00
C ARG A 219 17.80 -1.39 -7.51
N GLU A 220 17.41 -2.29 -6.61
CA GLU A 220 16.94 -3.64 -6.97
C GLU A 220 15.52 -3.58 -7.57
N ASN A 221 15.12 -4.70 -8.17
CA ASN A 221 13.74 -4.84 -8.65
C ASN A 221 12.77 -4.96 -7.47
N HIS A 222 11.76 -4.12 -7.46
CA HIS A 222 10.74 -4.09 -6.42
C HIS A 222 9.38 -4.47 -6.98
N ILE A 223 8.59 -5.14 -6.15
CA ILE A 223 7.19 -5.43 -6.43
C ILE A 223 6.34 -4.55 -5.53
N ALA A 224 5.37 -3.85 -6.10
CA ALA A 224 4.43 -3.02 -5.35
C ALA A 224 3.60 -3.86 -4.37
N ALA A 225 2.92 -3.19 -3.45
CA ALA A 225 1.95 -3.82 -2.55
C ALA A 225 0.94 -4.68 -3.32
N THR A 226 0.66 -5.88 -2.80
CA THR A 226 -0.29 -6.82 -3.41
C THR A 226 -1.71 -6.25 -3.42
N ALA A 227 -2.59 -6.82 -4.25
CA ALA A 227 -4.00 -6.44 -4.26
C ALA A 227 -4.66 -6.57 -2.86
N GLU A 228 -4.28 -7.58 -2.08
CA GLU A 228 -4.74 -7.74 -0.70
C GLU A 228 -4.30 -6.59 0.20
N GLN A 229 -3.04 -6.16 0.11
CA GLN A 229 -2.53 -5.00 0.85
C GLN A 229 -3.20 -3.69 0.41
N GLN A 230 -3.43 -3.51 -0.88
CA GLN A 230 -4.15 -2.34 -1.41
C GLN A 230 -5.60 -2.31 -0.93
N ASN A 231 -6.29 -3.46 -0.91
CA ASN A 231 -7.64 -3.56 -0.38
C ASN A 231 -7.68 -3.26 1.13
N HIS A 232 -6.69 -3.72 1.89
CA HIS A 232 -6.53 -3.40 3.30
C HIS A 232 -6.34 -1.89 3.52
N PHE A 233 -5.48 -1.26 2.72
CA PHE A 233 -5.28 0.18 2.73
C PHE A 233 -6.58 0.95 2.44
N GLN A 234 -7.33 0.57 1.39
CA GLN A 234 -8.61 1.20 1.06
C GLN A 234 -9.66 0.99 2.16
N ALA A 235 -9.68 -0.18 2.76
CA ALA A 235 -10.56 -0.46 3.90
C ALA A 235 -10.24 0.44 5.10
N ALA A 236 -8.95 0.62 5.40
CA ALA A 236 -8.50 1.50 6.47
C ALA A 236 -8.85 2.98 6.20
N ARG A 237 -8.68 3.45 4.96
CA ARG A 237 -9.03 4.81 4.53
C ARG A 237 -10.51 5.14 4.73
N ASN A 238 -11.38 4.17 4.50
CA ASN A 238 -12.83 4.36 4.55
C ASN A 238 -13.43 4.13 5.95
N ASP A 239 -12.62 3.74 6.93
CA ASP A 239 -13.06 3.58 8.31
C ASP A 239 -12.72 4.84 9.10
N ARG A 240 -13.76 5.64 9.44
CA ARG A 240 -13.59 6.87 10.20
C ARG A 240 -12.96 6.66 11.58
N GLY A 241 -13.07 5.46 12.16
CA GLY A 241 -12.40 5.10 13.40
C GLY A 241 -10.89 5.12 13.32
N ASN A 242 -10.33 5.06 12.10
CA ASN A 242 -8.89 5.17 11.85
C ASN A 242 -8.39 6.61 11.70
N LEU A 243 -9.29 7.60 11.51
CA LEU A 243 -8.90 9.00 11.39
C LEU A 243 -8.25 9.50 12.68
N ALA A 244 -7.09 10.13 12.56
CA ALA A 244 -6.37 10.71 13.70
C ALA A 244 -7.20 11.77 14.43
N ALA A 245 -8.00 12.54 13.70
CA ALA A 245 -8.91 13.54 14.23
C ALA A 245 -10.04 12.91 15.08
N VAL A 246 -10.43 11.67 14.78
CA VAL A 246 -11.51 10.95 15.50
C VAL A 246 -10.95 10.17 16.69
N ASN A 247 -9.81 9.49 16.53
CA ASN A 247 -9.24 8.59 17.53
C ASN A 247 -8.15 9.23 18.40
N GLY A 248 -7.82 10.50 18.17
CA GLY A 248 -6.76 11.21 18.91
C GLY A 248 -5.38 10.56 18.76
N GLY A 249 -5.09 9.91 17.64
CA GLY A 249 -3.86 9.16 17.39
C GLY A 249 -3.81 7.78 18.11
N ARG A 250 -4.96 7.27 18.58
CA ARG A 250 -5.10 5.98 19.29
C ARG A 250 -6.15 5.11 18.61
N PRO A 251 -5.84 4.52 17.43
CA PRO A 251 -6.79 3.68 16.72
C PRO A 251 -7.16 2.45 17.56
N GLN A 252 -8.46 2.11 17.62
CA GLN A 252 -8.96 0.95 18.37
C GLN A 252 -8.41 -0.36 17.80
N ASN A 253 -8.30 -0.45 16.48
CA ASN A 253 -7.78 -1.60 15.75
C ASN A 253 -6.40 -1.24 15.16
N ALA A 254 -5.38 -1.13 16.02
CA ALA A 254 -4.04 -0.78 15.55
C ALA A 254 -3.36 -1.91 14.78
N ALA A 255 -3.82 -3.15 14.93
CA ALA A 255 -3.32 -4.32 14.21
C ALA A 255 -4.41 -5.37 13.98
N LEU A 256 -4.32 -6.12 12.88
CA LEU A 256 -5.25 -7.17 12.47
C LEU A 256 -4.53 -8.49 12.25
N PRO A 257 -5.15 -9.65 12.57
CA PRO A 257 -4.51 -10.96 12.42
C PRO A 257 -4.13 -11.29 10.97
N ARG A 258 -4.91 -10.85 10.00
CA ARG A 258 -4.67 -11.07 8.56
C ARG A 258 -5.49 -10.12 7.72
N VAL A 259 -5.12 -9.99 6.44
CA VAL A 259 -5.99 -9.34 5.46
C VAL A 259 -7.29 -10.14 5.36
N GLY A 260 -8.42 -9.48 5.50
CA GLY A 260 -9.73 -10.14 5.55
C GLY A 260 -10.27 -10.41 6.96
N ALA A 261 -9.47 -10.23 8.02
CA ALA A 261 -9.94 -10.29 9.42
C ALA A 261 -10.94 -9.18 9.78
N ARG A 262 -11.27 -8.33 8.83
CA ARG A 262 -12.20 -7.23 9.03
C ARG A 262 -13.59 -7.70 9.43
N ALA A 263 -14.07 -8.78 8.80
CA ALA A 263 -15.37 -9.37 9.15
C ALA A 263 -15.34 -9.91 10.59
N GLU A 264 -14.24 -10.55 11.01
CA GLU A 264 -14.06 -11.04 12.37
C GLU A 264 -14.07 -9.89 13.39
N ASN A 265 -13.40 -8.76 13.08
CA ASN A 265 -13.42 -7.57 13.94
C ASN A 265 -14.80 -6.89 13.96
N GLN A 266 -15.52 -6.89 12.86
CA GLN A 266 -16.90 -6.39 12.81
C GLN A 266 -17.78 -7.22 13.74
N GLN A 267 -17.69 -8.55 13.68
CA GLN A 267 -18.38 -9.48 14.58
C GLN A 267 -18.05 -9.23 16.06
N GLN A 268 -16.77 -9.01 16.39
CA GLN A 268 -16.37 -8.67 17.76
C GLN A 268 -16.97 -7.35 18.23
N ARG A 269 -17.00 -6.32 17.37
CA ARG A 269 -17.61 -5.02 17.67
C ARG A 269 -19.11 -5.12 17.87
N VAL A 270 -19.80 -5.92 17.05
CA VAL A 270 -21.21 -6.25 17.22
C VAL A 270 -21.44 -6.94 18.57
N ALA A 271 -20.69 -8.00 18.85
CA ALA A 271 -20.79 -8.72 20.12
C ALA A 271 -20.51 -7.82 21.33
N GLN A 272 -19.58 -6.88 21.23
CA GLN A 272 -19.34 -5.87 22.26
C GLN A 272 -20.53 -4.90 22.40
N GLY A 273 -21.06 -4.39 21.28
CA GLY A 273 -22.23 -3.50 21.29
C GLY A 273 -23.46 -4.14 21.91
N VAL A 274 -23.70 -5.42 21.63
CA VAL A 274 -24.77 -6.21 22.24
C VAL A 274 -24.53 -6.38 23.75
N ARG A 275 -23.34 -6.80 24.17
CA ARG A 275 -23.00 -7.00 25.59
C ARG A 275 -23.08 -5.71 26.42
N SER A 276 -22.70 -4.58 25.82
CA SER A 276 -22.75 -3.27 26.49
C SER A 276 -24.18 -2.62 26.45
N GLY A 277 -25.13 -3.25 25.76
CA GLY A 277 -26.45 -2.68 25.54
C GLY A 277 -26.50 -1.52 24.53
N GLN A 278 -25.39 -1.21 23.88
CA GLN A 278 -25.30 -0.11 22.89
C GLN A 278 -25.97 -0.47 21.55
N MET A 279 -26.16 -1.74 21.24
CA MET A 279 -26.84 -2.20 20.04
C MET A 279 -28.09 -2.99 20.37
N THR A 280 -29.20 -2.64 19.74
CA THR A 280 -30.45 -3.37 19.85
C THR A 280 -30.43 -4.69 19.08
N ALA A 281 -31.35 -5.60 19.40
CA ALA A 281 -31.51 -6.86 18.66
C ALA A 281 -31.89 -6.64 17.19
N GLY A 282 -32.58 -5.54 16.86
CA GLY A 282 -32.93 -5.16 15.50
C GLY A 282 -31.72 -4.73 14.70
N GLU A 283 -30.89 -3.85 15.25
CA GLU A 283 -29.64 -3.37 14.65
C GLU A 283 -28.64 -4.50 14.46
N THR A 284 -28.49 -5.38 15.47
CA THR A 284 -27.66 -6.57 15.40
C THR A 284 -28.05 -7.47 14.23
N ARG A 285 -29.33 -7.83 14.11
CA ARG A 285 -29.83 -8.65 12.99
C ARG A 285 -29.62 -8.01 11.63
N ASN A 286 -29.76 -6.69 11.53
CA ASN A 286 -29.50 -5.96 10.28
C ASN A 286 -28.03 -6.05 9.88
N VAL A 287 -27.10 -5.82 10.81
CA VAL A 287 -25.66 -5.90 10.57
C VAL A 287 -25.26 -7.33 10.20
N GLU A 288 -25.68 -8.34 10.98
CA GLU A 288 -25.37 -9.75 10.71
C GLU A 288 -25.92 -10.23 9.36
N GLY A 289 -27.14 -9.82 9.02
CA GLY A 289 -27.74 -10.13 7.71
C GLY A 289 -26.94 -9.55 6.54
N ARG A 290 -26.40 -8.34 6.70
CA ARG A 290 -25.53 -7.70 5.69
C ARG A 290 -24.18 -8.40 5.60
N GLU A 291 -23.58 -8.79 6.72
CA GLU A 291 -22.32 -9.55 6.73
C GLU A 291 -22.48 -10.92 6.08
N ALA A 292 -23.54 -11.66 6.38
CA ALA A 292 -23.88 -12.92 5.74
C ALA A 292 -24.06 -12.76 4.22
N SER A 293 -24.72 -11.70 3.78
CA SER A 293 -24.89 -11.38 2.36
C SER A 293 -23.57 -11.06 1.66
N ILE A 294 -22.64 -10.37 2.33
CA ILE A 294 -21.29 -10.09 1.80
C ILE A 294 -20.49 -11.38 1.69
N HIS A 295 -20.55 -12.24 2.72
CA HIS A 295 -19.88 -13.54 2.71
C HIS A 295 -20.37 -14.42 1.56
N ASN A 296 -21.70 -14.56 1.42
CA ASN A 296 -22.30 -15.36 0.35
C ASN A 296 -21.94 -14.84 -1.05
N GLN A 297 -21.94 -13.53 -1.24
CA GLN A 297 -21.44 -12.92 -2.47
C GLN A 297 -19.99 -13.31 -2.74
N ALA A 298 -19.09 -13.15 -1.77
CA ALA A 298 -17.68 -13.48 -1.92
C ALA A 298 -17.44 -14.97 -2.23
N VAL A 299 -18.26 -15.87 -1.68
CA VAL A 299 -18.21 -17.30 -1.98
C VAL A 299 -18.67 -17.57 -3.40
N THR A 300 -19.80 -16.98 -3.83
CA THR A 300 -20.35 -17.12 -5.17
C THR A 300 -19.41 -16.59 -6.24
N ASP A 301 -18.89 -15.38 -6.04
CA ASP A 301 -17.96 -14.72 -6.97
C ASP A 301 -16.67 -15.56 -7.14
N ARG A 302 -16.12 -16.11 -6.05
CA ARG A 302 -14.98 -17.04 -6.12
C ARG A 302 -15.30 -18.32 -6.87
N ALA A 303 -16.48 -18.90 -6.63
CA ALA A 303 -16.89 -20.13 -7.30
C ALA A 303 -17.02 -19.93 -8.81
N THR A 304 -17.51 -18.77 -9.23
CA THR A 304 -17.67 -18.40 -10.64
C THR A 304 -16.33 -18.11 -11.33
N ASN A 305 -15.34 -17.59 -10.59
CA ASN A 305 -14.07 -17.11 -11.14
C ASN A 305 -12.87 -18.04 -10.81
N GLY A 306 -13.11 -19.35 -10.68
CA GLY A 306 -12.03 -20.32 -10.44
C GLY A 306 -11.29 -20.14 -9.10
N GLY A 307 -12.01 -19.74 -8.06
CA GLY A 307 -11.51 -19.60 -6.69
C GLY A 307 -10.94 -18.22 -6.35
N ARG A 308 -11.02 -17.26 -7.27
CA ARG A 308 -10.49 -15.90 -7.08
C ARG A 308 -11.60 -14.86 -7.21
N LEU A 309 -11.40 -13.68 -6.61
CA LEU A 309 -12.23 -12.51 -6.85
C LEU A 309 -11.57 -11.63 -7.91
N THR A 310 -12.35 -11.07 -8.81
CA THR A 310 -11.91 -10.00 -9.72
C THR A 310 -11.66 -8.71 -8.94
N GLN A 311 -10.94 -7.77 -9.52
CA GLN A 311 -10.68 -6.47 -8.91
C GLN A 311 -11.99 -5.71 -8.62
N GLN A 312 -12.97 -5.79 -9.51
CA GLN A 312 -14.26 -5.14 -9.34
C GLN A 312 -15.08 -5.75 -8.20
N GLU A 313 -15.11 -7.08 -8.08
CA GLU A 313 -15.77 -7.79 -6.98
C GLU A 313 -15.11 -7.49 -5.64
N HIS A 314 -13.78 -7.43 -5.59
CA HIS A 314 -13.04 -6.98 -4.41
C HIS A 314 -13.46 -5.57 -3.97
N GLN A 315 -13.58 -4.63 -4.92
CA GLN A 315 -14.02 -3.27 -4.63
C GLN A 315 -15.45 -3.24 -4.09
N GLN A 316 -16.37 -3.99 -4.70
CA GLN A 316 -17.76 -4.08 -4.25
C GLN A 316 -17.88 -4.67 -2.85
N ILE A 317 -17.19 -5.78 -2.57
CA ILE A 317 -17.16 -6.42 -1.26
C ILE A 317 -16.60 -5.45 -0.21
N ASN A 318 -15.49 -4.79 -0.49
CA ASN A 318 -14.90 -3.80 0.41
C ASN A 318 -15.83 -2.62 0.68
N GLN A 319 -16.52 -2.12 -0.34
CA GLN A 319 -17.48 -1.02 -0.19
C GLN A 319 -18.66 -1.43 0.70
N ARG A 320 -19.17 -2.65 0.54
CA ARG A 320 -20.24 -3.20 1.38
C ARG A 320 -19.76 -3.40 2.83
N GLN A 321 -18.56 -3.92 3.05
CA GLN A 321 -17.94 -4.04 4.38
C GLN A 321 -17.75 -2.67 5.05
N ASN A 322 -17.37 -1.63 4.28
CA ASN A 322 -17.27 -0.26 4.77
C ASN A 322 -18.62 0.26 5.28
N ASN A 323 -19.69 -0.03 4.53
CA ASN A 323 -21.05 0.35 4.92
C ASN A 323 -21.46 -0.36 6.22
N VAL A 324 -21.12 -1.63 6.38
CA VAL A 324 -21.37 -2.38 7.63
C VAL A 324 -20.58 -1.78 8.80
N SER A 325 -19.30 -1.46 8.62
CA SER A 325 -18.51 -0.81 9.68
C SER A 325 -19.07 0.53 10.13
N ARG A 326 -19.59 1.32 9.18
CA ARG A 326 -20.27 2.61 9.52
C ARG A 326 -21.57 2.36 10.27
N SER A 327 -22.38 1.39 9.85
CA SER A 327 -23.60 1.02 10.59
C SER A 327 -23.26 0.61 12.00
N ILE A 328 -22.31 -0.31 12.24
CA ILE A 328 -21.91 -0.74 13.59
C ILE A 328 -21.48 0.47 14.44
N ASN A 329 -20.76 1.42 13.87
CA ASN A 329 -20.34 2.61 14.61
C ASN A 329 -21.53 3.50 14.97
N ASN A 330 -22.43 3.74 14.02
CA ASN A 330 -23.62 4.55 14.24
C ASN A 330 -24.57 3.90 15.27
N ASP A 331 -24.79 2.58 15.13
CA ASP A 331 -25.68 1.81 15.99
C ASP A 331 -25.15 1.74 17.44
N LYS A 332 -23.81 1.78 17.63
CA LYS A 332 -23.20 1.85 18.97
C LYS A 332 -23.22 3.24 19.60
N HIS A 333 -23.51 4.30 18.85
CA HIS A 333 -23.43 5.69 19.31
C HIS A 333 -24.74 6.46 19.08
N ASN A 334 -25.81 5.77 18.66
CA ASN A 334 -27.15 6.36 18.58
C ASN A 334 -27.84 6.32 19.95
N GLU A 335 -29.04 6.92 20.03
CA GLU A 335 -29.87 6.93 21.25
C GLU A 335 -30.61 5.61 21.48
N ASN A 336 -30.60 4.67 20.52
CA ASN A 336 -31.27 3.38 20.63
C ASN A 336 -30.40 2.42 21.46
N THR A 337 -30.71 2.26 22.72
CA THR A 337 -30.04 1.28 23.60
C THR A 337 -30.99 0.14 23.93
N GLN A 338 -30.45 -1.03 24.29
CA GLN A 338 -31.26 -2.08 24.87
C GLN A 338 -31.80 -1.56 26.22
N ALA A 339 -33.11 -1.60 26.40
CA ALA A 339 -33.69 -1.39 27.72
C ALA A 339 -33.10 -2.45 28.64
N HIS A 340 -32.45 -2.03 29.74
CA HIS A 340 -32.03 -2.96 30.77
C HIS A 340 -33.27 -3.73 31.23
N PRO A 341 -33.26 -5.08 31.27
CA PRO A 341 -34.34 -5.80 31.93
C PRO A 341 -34.36 -5.30 33.37
N HIS A 342 -35.47 -4.68 33.76
CA HIS A 342 -35.70 -4.29 35.13
C HIS A 342 -35.32 -5.50 36.00
N SER A 343 -34.41 -5.33 36.94
CA SER A 343 -34.25 -6.17 38.07
C SER A 343 -35.61 -6.22 38.77
N GLN A 344 -36.35 -7.32 38.51
CA GLN A 344 -37.59 -7.56 39.26
C GLN A 344 -37.24 -7.54 40.73
N ASP A 345 -37.83 -6.61 41.41
CA ASP A 345 -37.79 -6.42 42.83
C ASP A 345 -37.87 -7.76 43.57
N ARG A 346 -36.79 -8.11 44.25
CA ARG A 346 -36.88 -9.07 45.33
C ARG A 346 -37.68 -8.42 46.46
N GLU A 347 -39.00 -8.62 46.49
CA GLU A 347 -39.77 -8.38 47.70
C GLU A 347 -39.12 -9.13 48.85
N PRO A 348 -38.92 -8.46 50.01
CA PRO A 348 -38.44 -9.14 51.20
C PRO A 348 -39.59 -10.00 51.73
N ARG A 349 -39.43 -11.32 51.70
CA ARG A 349 -40.31 -12.23 52.44
C ARG A 349 -40.21 -11.90 53.91
N LYS A 350 -41.36 -11.53 54.49
CA LYS A 350 -41.59 -11.44 55.93
C LYS A 350 -41.58 -12.83 56.55
#